data_44a4d90598ab70891fd6aafc43149acd
#
_entry.id   44a4d90598ab70891fd6aafc43149acd
#
_cell.length_a   1.000
_cell.length_b   1.000
_cell.length_c   1.000
_cell.angle_alpha   90.00
_cell.angle_beta   90.00
_cell.angle_gamma   90.00
#
_symmetry.space_group_name_H-M   'P 1'
#
loop_
_entity.id
_entity.type
_entity.pdbx_description
1 polymer ?
#
loop_
_entity_poly.entity_id
_entity_poly.type
_entity_poly.pdbx_seq_one_letter_code
_entity_poly.pdbx_strand_id
1 'polypeptide(L)'
;MSLKEQILTNHTEFLDTLRHRFLDENRIEALAKFAELGFPTKKDEEYKYTNLKEITEKDYNFFPKESHNITKEQLDELHLGEENFDWIVFVNGKLHKELSNISIENAELLSFNYALNVEDH
;
A
#
# COMPACT_ATOMS: atom_id res chain seq x y z
N MET A 1 -20.64 -3.83 7.49
CA MET A 1 -19.45 -3.59 8.36
C MET A 1 -18.89 -2.22 7.99
N SER A 2 -18.67 -1.33 8.96
CA SER A 2 -18.11 -0.01 8.66
C SER A 2 -16.66 -0.14 8.17
N LEU A 3 -16.16 0.86 7.43
CA LEU A 3 -14.76 0.85 7.00
C LEU A 3 -13.79 0.78 8.19
N LYS A 4 -14.14 1.42 9.33
CA LYS A 4 -13.37 1.30 10.57
C LYS A 4 -13.25 -0.15 11.05
N GLU A 5 -14.37 -0.87 11.10
CA GLU A 5 -14.38 -2.29 11.49
C GLU A 5 -13.61 -3.16 10.49
N GLN A 6 -13.75 -2.88 9.20
CA GLN A 6 -12.99 -3.59 8.16
C GLN A 6 -11.47 -3.39 8.35
N ILE A 7 -11.02 -2.16 8.60
CA ILE A 7 -9.60 -1.87 8.83
C ILE A 7 -9.11 -2.59 10.08
N LEU A 8 -9.84 -2.51 11.19
CA LEU A 8 -9.43 -3.15 12.45
C LEU A 8 -9.31 -4.66 12.29
N THR A 9 -10.25 -5.30 11.62
CA THR A 9 -10.22 -6.75 11.39
C THR A 9 -9.07 -7.14 10.46
N ASN A 10 -8.96 -6.48 9.29
CA ASN A 10 -7.93 -6.80 8.31
C ASN A 10 -6.51 -6.49 8.82
N HIS A 11 -6.35 -5.47 9.66
CA HIS A 11 -5.05 -5.15 10.24
C HIS A 11 -4.55 -6.25 11.17
N THR A 12 -5.44 -6.86 11.94
CA THR A 12 -5.08 -7.97 12.83
C THR A 12 -4.58 -9.16 12.00
N GLU A 13 -5.29 -9.54 10.95
CA GLU A 13 -4.85 -10.59 10.02
C GLU A 13 -3.53 -10.23 9.33
N PHE A 14 -3.33 -8.95 8.97
CA PHE A 14 -2.11 -8.46 8.35
C PHE A 14 -0.92 -8.54 9.31
N LEU A 15 -1.07 -8.16 10.58
CA LEU A 15 -0.01 -8.27 11.58
C LEU A 15 0.47 -9.70 11.78
N ASP A 16 -0.43 -10.68 11.73
CA ASP A 16 -0.08 -12.09 11.84
C ASP A 16 0.79 -12.59 10.67
N THR A 17 0.71 -11.91 9.53
CA THR A 17 1.52 -12.23 8.34
C THR A 17 2.87 -11.50 8.32
N LEU A 18 3.01 -10.41 9.07
CA LEU A 18 4.23 -9.60 9.11
C LEU A 18 5.19 -10.12 10.19
N ARG A 19 6.39 -10.48 9.76
CA ARG A 19 7.45 -10.96 10.66
C ARG A 19 8.39 -9.84 11.17
N HIS A 20 7.97 -8.57 11.09
CA HIS A 20 8.84 -7.43 11.41
C HIS A 20 8.60 -6.87 12.79
N ARG A 21 9.28 -7.41 13.78
CA ARG A 21 9.17 -6.99 15.18
C ARG A 21 9.47 -5.50 15.40
N PHE A 22 10.37 -4.93 14.62
CA PHE A 22 10.81 -3.54 14.77
C PHE A 22 9.69 -2.49 14.65
N LEU A 23 8.69 -2.72 13.80
CA LEU A 23 7.57 -1.80 13.60
C LEU A 23 6.29 -2.23 14.31
N ASP A 24 6.25 -3.41 14.92
CA ASP A 24 5.01 -3.98 15.44
C ASP A 24 4.46 -3.18 16.63
N GLU A 25 5.31 -2.69 17.51
CA GLU A 25 4.89 -1.85 18.62
C GLU A 25 4.22 -0.56 18.14
N ASN A 26 4.83 0.13 17.19
CA ASN A 26 4.27 1.35 16.60
C ASN A 26 2.96 1.08 15.87
N ARG A 27 2.86 -0.04 15.18
CA ARG A 27 1.63 -0.45 14.45
C ARG A 27 0.50 -0.77 15.41
N ILE A 28 0.77 -1.49 16.49
CA ILE A 28 -0.20 -1.84 17.52
C ILE A 28 -0.71 -0.57 18.21
N GLU A 29 0.19 0.35 18.57
CA GLU A 29 -0.18 1.62 19.19
C GLU A 29 -1.03 2.48 18.23
N ALA A 30 -0.63 2.58 16.97
CA ALA A 30 -1.38 3.32 15.96
C ALA A 30 -2.78 2.73 15.74
N LEU A 31 -2.89 1.40 15.72
CA LEU A 31 -4.18 0.72 15.60
C LEU A 31 -5.08 0.98 16.80
N ALA A 32 -4.53 0.96 18.01
CA ALA A 32 -5.27 1.25 19.23
C ALA A 32 -5.80 2.69 19.22
N LYS A 33 -4.99 3.66 18.81
CA LYS A 33 -5.41 5.06 18.62
C LYS A 33 -6.49 5.19 17.56
N PHE A 34 -6.36 4.51 16.43
CA PHE A 34 -7.39 4.52 15.40
C PHE A 34 -8.69 3.85 15.86
N ALA A 35 -8.61 2.79 16.65
CA ALA A 35 -9.78 2.15 17.25
C ALA A 35 -10.55 3.09 18.20
N GLU A 36 -9.85 3.94 18.93
CA GLU A 36 -10.43 4.95 19.80
C GLU A 36 -11.01 6.12 19.00
N LEU A 37 -10.19 6.79 18.19
CA LEU A 37 -10.52 8.04 17.50
C LEU A 37 -11.40 7.82 16.25
N GLY A 38 -11.14 6.77 15.47
CA GLY A 38 -11.78 6.54 14.19
C GLY A 38 -11.31 7.51 13.11
N PHE A 39 -12.13 7.68 12.08
CA PHE A 39 -11.89 8.67 11.02
C PHE A 39 -12.20 10.07 11.51
N PRO A 40 -11.42 11.07 11.09
CA PRO A 40 -11.73 12.46 11.37
C PRO A 40 -13.06 12.89 10.70
N THR A 41 -13.70 13.86 11.30
CA THR A 41 -14.97 14.39 10.87
C THR A 41 -14.86 15.88 10.57
N LYS A 42 -15.92 16.50 10.03
CA LYS A 42 -15.98 17.95 9.84
C LYS A 42 -15.91 18.77 11.15
N LYS A 43 -15.99 18.12 12.31
CA LYS A 43 -15.81 18.78 13.61
C LYS A 43 -14.34 18.97 13.95
N ASP A 44 -13.47 18.20 13.31
CA ASP A 44 -12.03 18.33 13.44
C ASP A 44 -11.57 19.49 12.56
N GLU A 45 -10.89 20.50 13.13
CA GLU A 45 -10.58 21.76 12.46
C GLU A 45 -9.84 21.55 11.13
N GLU A 46 -8.90 20.61 11.11
CA GLU A 46 -8.11 20.27 9.92
C GLU A 46 -8.95 19.64 8.80
N TYR A 47 -10.09 19.04 9.14
CA TYR A 47 -11.00 18.36 8.21
C TYR A 47 -12.32 19.10 7.97
N LYS A 48 -12.45 20.32 8.46
CA LYS A 48 -13.67 21.14 8.39
C LYS A 48 -14.26 21.24 6.97
N TYR A 49 -13.38 21.33 5.96
CA TYR A 49 -13.75 21.42 4.55
C TYR A 49 -13.57 20.12 3.77
N THR A 50 -13.14 19.05 4.42
CA THR A 50 -12.87 17.75 3.81
C THR A 50 -13.93 16.73 4.25
N ASN A 51 -14.68 16.21 3.29
CA ASN A 51 -15.68 15.19 3.57
C ASN A 51 -15.13 13.80 3.24
N LEU A 52 -14.84 12.99 4.26
CA LEU A 52 -14.37 11.63 4.09
C LEU A 52 -15.49 10.59 3.91
N LYS A 53 -16.76 11.03 3.93
CA LYS A 53 -17.93 10.14 3.88
C LYS A 53 -17.92 9.24 2.63
N GLU A 54 -17.55 9.79 1.48
CA GLU A 54 -17.48 9.04 0.22
C GLU A 54 -16.46 7.89 0.25
N ILE A 55 -15.45 7.98 1.11
CA ILE A 55 -14.45 6.94 1.33
C ILE A 55 -14.94 5.97 2.41
N THR A 56 -15.41 6.49 3.54
CA THR A 56 -15.73 5.68 4.71
C THR A 56 -17.00 4.84 4.58
N GLU A 57 -17.87 5.16 3.61
CA GLU A 57 -19.11 4.43 3.33
C GLU A 57 -18.96 3.35 2.25
N LYS A 58 -17.76 3.15 1.71
CA LYS A 58 -17.48 2.12 0.70
C LYS A 58 -16.87 0.88 1.33
N ASP A 59 -17.15 -0.26 0.70
CA ASP A 59 -16.45 -1.51 0.99
C ASP A 59 -15.17 -1.60 0.17
N TYR A 60 -14.08 -2.02 0.81
CA TYR A 60 -12.78 -2.18 0.19
C TYR A 60 -12.28 -3.62 0.30
N ASN A 61 -11.60 -4.07 -0.74
CA ASN A 61 -10.83 -5.29 -0.69
C ASN A 61 -9.38 -4.95 -0.33
N PHE A 62 -8.98 -5.17 0.92
CA PHE A 62 -7.64 -4.84 1.43
C PHE A 62 -6.54 -5.77 0.90
N PHE A 63 -6.90 -6.99 0.53
CA PHE A 63 -5.97 -8.01 0.04
C PHE A 63 -6.49 -8.62 -1.26
N PRO A 64 -6.58 -7.82 -2.35
CA PRO A 64 -7.03 -8.36 -3.62
C PRO A 64 -6.07 -9.47 -4.07
N LYS A 65 -6.61 -10.58 -4.55
CA LYS A 65 -5.82 -11.59 -5.23
C LYS A 65 -5.16 -10.95 -6.44
N GLU A 66 -3.95 -11.40 -6.76
CA GLU A 66 -3.23 -10.95 -7.94
C GLU A 66 -3.95 -11.43 -9.22
N SER A 67 -4.97 -10.69 -9.61
CA SER A 67 -5.64 -10.90 -10.89
C SER A 67 -5.73 -9.56 -11.60
N HIS A 68 -4.93 -9.37 -12.61
CA HIS A 68 -5.02 -8.26 -13.53
C HIS A 68 -4.84 -8.75 -14.96
N ASN A 69 -5.46 -8.03 -15.88
CA ASN A 69 -5.36 -8.31 -17.31
C ASN A 69 -4.47 -7.28 -18.02
N ILE A 70 -3.60 -6.58 -17.27
CA ILE A 70 -2.70 -5.58 -17.82
C ILE A 70 -1.57 -6.29 -18.54
N THR A 71 -1.39 -5.96 -19.82
CA THR A 71 -0.33 -6.53 -20.66
C THR A 71 0.81 -5.53 -20.86
N LYS A 72 1.96 -6.04 -21.29
CA LYS A 72 3.12 -5.18 -21.60
C LYS A 72 2.81 -4.23 -22.75
N GLU A 73 2.08 -4.68 -23.76
CA GLU A 73 1.67 -3.86 -24.91
C GLU A 73 0.81 -2.67 -24.47
N GLN A 74 -0.11 -2.87 -23.51
CA GLN A 74 -0.90 -1.77 -22.97
C GLN A 74 -0.06 -0.76 -22.18
N LEU A 75 1.01 -1.22 -21.51
CA LEU A 75 1.95 -0.33 -20.84
C LEU A 75 2.80 0.44 -21.86
N ASP A 76 3.27 -0.23 -22.90
CA ASP A 76 4.06 0.41 -23.94
C ASP A 76 3.30 1.53 -24.65
N GLU A 77 1.97 1.42 -24.79
CA GLU A 77 1.10 2.49 -25.28
C GLU A 77 1.03 3.71 -24.35
N LEU A 78 1.22 3.51 -23.04
CA LEU A 78 1.23 4.59 -22.04
C LEU A 78 2.61 5.27 -21.92
N HIS A 79 3.65 4.61 -22.38
CA HIS A 79 4.98 5.18 -22.42
C HIS A 79 5.05 6.24 -23.50
N LEU A 80 5.37 7.46 -23.13
CA LEU A 80 5.45 8.60 -24.03
C LEU A 80 6.67 8.55 -24.98
N GLY A 81 7.04 7.37 -25.47
CA GLY A 81 8.09 7.16 -26.45
C GLY A 81 9.52 7.28 -25.91
N GLU A 82 9.72 7.19 -24.62
CA GLU A 82 11.03 7.27 -23.98
C GLU A 82 11.59 5.86 -23.72
N GLU A 83 12.52 5.44 -24.59
CA GLU A 83 13.07 4.08 -24.59
C GLU A 83 14.18 3.81 -23.55
N ASN A 84 14.68 4.85 -22.87
CA ASN A 84 15.88 4.77 -22.04
C ASN A 84 15.64 4.95 -20.54
N PHE A 85 14.47 4.59 -20.05
CA PHE A 85 14.13 4.69 -18.62
C PHE A 85 13.89 3.33 -18.00
N ASP A 86 14.26 3.21 -16.74
CA ASP A 86 13.82 2.10 -15.91
C ASP A 86 12.38 2.34 -15.45
N TRP A 87 11.56 1.32 -15.56
CA TRP A 87 10.14 1.35 -15.22
C TRP A 87 9.85 0.47 -14.03
N ILE A 88 9.22 1.03 -13.02
CA ILE A 88 8.71 0.31 -11.88
C ILE A 88 7.19 0.32 -11.96
N VAL A 89 6.59 -0.84 -12.19
CA VAL A 89 5.15 -0.97 -12.38
C VAL A 89 4.50 -1.50 -11.11
N PHE A 90 3.51 -0.76 -10.63
CA PHE A 90 2.62 -1.20 -9.57
C PHE A 90 1.23 -1.43 -10.13
N VAL A 91 0.66 -2.59 -9.85
CA VAL A 91 -0.73 -2.92 -10.18
C VAL A 91 -1.50 -3.06 -8.88
N ASN A 92 -2.53 -2.23 -8.70
CA ASN A 92 -3.31 -2.18 -7.46
C ASN A 92 -2.44 -2.04 -6.19
N GLY A 93 -1.37 -1.24 -6.28
CA GLY A 93 -0.45 -0.99 -5.16
C GLY A 93 0.60 -2.08 -4.91
N LYS A 94 0.63 -3.14 -5.71
CA LYS A 94 1.64 -4.21 -5.64
C LYS A 94 2.66 -4.09 -6.76
N LEU A 95 3.94 -4.23 -6.43
CA LEU A 95 5.02 -4.27 -7.42
C LEU A 95 4.84 -5.47 -8.34
N HIS A 96 4.81 -5.21 -9.65
CA HIS A 96 4.74 -6.25 -10.67
C HIS A 96 6.06 -6.37 -11.42
N LYS A 97 6.86 -7.35 -11.05
CA LYS A 97 8.24 -7.50 -11.56
C LYS A 97 8.30 -7.77 -13.08
N GLU A 98 7.38 -8.60 -13.59
CA GLU A 98 7.35 -8.99 -15.00
C GLU A 98 6.99 -7.83 -15.95
N LEU A 99 6.19 -6.88 -15.45
CA LEU A 99 5.83 -5.67 -16.19
C LEU A 99 6.85 -4.54 -15.99
N SER A 100 7.72 -4.66 -15.00
CA SER A 100 8.76 -3.69 -14.72
C SER A 100 9.98 -3.98 -15.59
N ASN A 101 10.70 -2.93 -15.98
CA ASN A 101 11.99 -3.01 -16.64
C ASN A 101 12.99 -2.21 -15.81
N ILE A 102 13.86 -2.92 -15.10
CA ILE A 102 14.82 -2.33 -14.19
C ILE A 102 16.20 -2.87 -14.55
N SER A 103 17.04 -2.01 -15.12
CA SER A 103 18.41 -2.32 -15.53
C SER A 103 19.41 -1.48 -14.74
N ILE A 104 19.39 -1.62 -13.42
CA ILE A 104 20.24 -0.83 -12.53
C ILE A 104 21.63 -1.50 -12.44
N GLU A 105 22.64 -0.87 -13.04
CA GLU A 105 24.03 -1.39 -12.98
C GLU A 105 24.79 -1.00 -11.71
N ASN A 106 24.48 0.18 -11.14
CA ASN A 106 25.24 0.77 -10.01
C ASN A 106 24.35 1.15 -8.82
N ALA A 107 23.15 0.60 -8.73
CA ALA A 107 22.22 0.83 -7.61
C ALA A 107 21.43 -0.44 -7.33
N GLU A 108 20.91 -0.57 -6.12
CA GLU A 108 20.06 -1.67 -5.71
C GLU A 108 18.65 -1.15 -5.42
N LEU A 109 17.65 -1.81 -6.00
CA LEU A 109 16.24 -1.53 -5.71
C LEU A 109 15.66 -2.63 -4.82
N LEU A 110 15.38 -2.28 -3.59
CA LEU A 110 14.79 -3.18 -2.60
C LEU A 110 13.41 -2.68 -2.17
N SER A 111 12.49 -3.60 -1.97
CA SER A 111 11.27 -3.25 -1.24
C SER A 111 11.62 -2.99 0.23
N PHE A 112 10.92 -2.05 0.85
CA PHE A 112 11.12 -1.75 2.28
C PHE A 112 10.91 -2.99 3.16
N ASN A 113 9.91 -3.81 2.85
CA ASN A 113 9.69 -5.07 3.55
C ASN A 113 10.86 -6.05 3.41
N TYR A 114 11.49 -6.12 2.24
CA TYR A 114 12.68 -6.95 2.04
C TYR A 114 13.85 -6.38 2.86
N ALA A 115 14.09 -5.07 2.77
CA ALA A 115 15.17 -4.41 3.49
C ALA A 115 15.06 -4.56 5.02
N LEU A 116 13.84 -4.55 5.57
CA LEU A 116 13.60 -4.79 7.00
C LEU A 116 13.87 -6.23 7.46
N ASN A 117 13.89 -7.20 6.53
CA ASN A 117 14.13 -8.62 6.85
C ASN A 117 15.60 -9.03 6.72
N VAL A 118 16.41 -8.21 6.07
CA VAL A 118 17.86 -8.48 5.92
C VAL A 118 18.56 -7.90 7.14
N GLU A 119 18.91 -8.75 8.09
CA GLU A 119 19.53 -8.36 9.37
C GLU A 119 20.96 -7.79 9.24
N ASP A 120 21.53 -7.75 8.05
CA ASP A 120 22.92 -7.33 7.81
C ASP A 120 23.02 -6.30 6.69
N HIS A 121 22.90 -5.04 7.06
CA HIS A 121 23.51 -3.95 6.27
C HIS A 121 24.15 -2.92 7.19
#